data_451c979ade58158ae4b420c4febc071e
#
_entry.id   451c979ade58158ae4b420c4febc071e
#
_cell.length_a   1.000
_cell.length_b   1.000
_cell.length_c   1.000
_cell.angle_alpha   90.00
_cell.angle_beta   90.00
_cell.angle_gamma   90.00
#
_symmetry.space_group_name_H-M   'P 1'
#
loop_
_entity.id
_entity.type
_entity.pdbx_description
1 polymer ?
#
loop_
_entity_poly.entity_id
_entity_poly.type
_entity_poly.pdbx_seq_one_letter_code
_entity_poly.pdbx_strand_id
1 'polypeptide(L)'
;MPTNISSNKILWTIFLTILIDMLGVGILIPVFPMLVVPHSTFRIIPDSWTTAEGFIMLGWLLTCFPLAQFLCAPILGQLADRYGRRKILALSISGTCISYILFGIGIVTKNIPLMFFSRALDGASGGNISVAQAVIGDISTPQNRAKNFGLIGMSFGVGFIMGPFLGGKLSDPTVIGWFSTATPFWFAAGLSFINVILVLALLPETLKTASNKRIDLTKPIQNIIKAFATPGLRNIIPTTFLFNAGFTFFTTFWAVVLADEFGFSQGKIGNFYAYIGIMIVFAQGMIVRRLSGRVPDYKILRVSFFITGTCVGLYYIIPASHINLIYVIPPFMALGNALSMAFSSALITRVTPGNIRGEAMGISSSSSALAQAIPAMLAGYVAAHHAKLPILVGSLIILCGGLLFWLIFKPEQFKEMN
;
A
#
# COMPACT_ATOMS: atom_id res chain seq x y z
N MET A 1 28.28 -19.75 15.39
CA MET A 1 27.46 -20.50 16.35
C MET A 1 26.00 -20.24 16.01
N PRO A 2 25.17 -21.23 15.71
CA PRO A 2 23.73 -21.00 15.52
C PRO A 2 23.12 -20.76 16.90
N THR A 3 22.81 -19.51 17.22
CA THR A 3 21.96 -19.18 18.35
C THR A 3 20.61 -19.81 18.10
N ASN A 4 20.18 -20.69 18.99
CA ASN A 4 18.87 -21.39 18.97
C ASN A 4 17.74 -20.37 19.24
N ILE A 5 17.57 -19.40 18.33
CA ILE A 5 16.48 -18.43 18.41
C ILE A 5 15.20 -19.16 18.00
N SER A 6 14.22 -19.23 18.90
CA SER A 6 12.97 -19.91 18.58
C SER A 6 12.27 -19.26 17.38
N SER A 7 11.68 -20.10 16.52
CA SER A 7 10.93 -19.62 15.33
C SER A 7 9.89 -18.55 15.67
N ASN A 8 9.33 -18.58 16.88
CA ASN A 8 8.38 -17.57 17.34
C ASN A 8 9.01 -16.20 17.51
N LYS A 9 10.27 -16.09 17.99
CA LYS A 9 10.96 -14.80 18.10
C LYS A 9 11.22 -14.18 16.73
N ILE A 10 11.59 -15.00 15.74
CA ILE A 10 11.79 -14.55 14.36
C ILE A 10 10.46 -14.04 13.79
N LEU A 11 9.38 -14.79 13.94
CA LEU A 11 8.04 -14.40 13.47
C LEU A 11 7.56 -13.08 14.08
N TRP A 12 7.77 -12.88 15.39
CA TRP A 12 7.42 -11.63 16.06
C TRP A 12 8.27 -10.45 15.58
N THR A 13 9.57 -10.65 15.35
CA THR A 13 10.46 -9.61 14.80
C THR A 13 9.97 -9.19 13.41
N ILE A 14 9.65 -10.14 12.55
CA ILE A 14 9.14 -9.86 11.19
C ILE A 14 7.75 -9.21 11.24
N PHE A 15 6.86 -9.67 12.15
CA PHE A 15 5.57 -9.03 12.37
C PHE A 15 5.71 -7.56 12.74
N LEU A 16 6.57 -7.25 13.72
CA LEU A 16 6.85 -5.88 14.14
C LEU A 16 7.48 -5.06 13.02
N THR A 17 8.38 -5.64 12.25
CA THR A 17 9.00 -4.99 11.09
C THR A 17 7.95 -4.54 10.08
N ILE A 18 7.06 -5.43 9.67
CA ILE A 18 6.00 -5.10 8.71
C ILE A 18 4.99 -4.13 9.32
N LEU A 19 4.66 -4.30 10.60
CA LEU A 19 3.75 -3.39 11.31
C LEU A 19 4.29 -1.95 11.34
N ILE A 20 5.55 -1.76 11.71
CA ILE A 20 6.19 -0.44 11.77
C ILE A 20 6.25 0.19 10.38
N ASP A 21 6.52 -0.60 9.35
CA ASP A 21 6.52 -0.15 7.96
C ASP A 21 5.12 0.33 7.54
N MET A 22 4.09 -0.44 7.83
CA MET A 22 2.71 -0.08 7.53
C MET A 22 2.20 1.12 8.34
N LEU A 23 2.64 1.25 9.59
CA LEU A 23 2.41 2.46 10.39
C LEU A 23 3.00 3.69 9.69
N GLY A 24 4.25 3.59 9.22
CA GLY A 24 4.92 4.66 8.51
C GLY A 24 4.18 5.12 7.25
N VAL A 25 3.71 4.17 6.44
CA VAL A 25 2.88 4.48 5.27
C VAL A 25 1.56 5.16 5.67
N GLY A 26 0.91 4.66 6.70
CA GLY A 26 -0.39 5.20 7.16
C GLY A 26 -0.30 6.61 7.77
N ILE A 27 0.79 6.90 8.48
CA ILE A 27 1.05 8.20 9.12
C ILE A 27 1.01 9.36 8.11
N LEU A 28 1.37 9.11 6.87
CA LEU A 28 1.42 10.12 5.81
C LEU A 28 0.04 10.64 5.38
N ILE A 29 -0.98 9.79 5.46
CA ILE A 29 -2.31 10.04 4.90
C ILE A 29 -2.94 11.35 5.40
N PRO A 30 -3.03 11.64 6.70
CA PRO A 30 -3.64 12.89 7.19
C PRO A 30 -2.73 14.12 7.04
N VAL A 31 -1.42 13.92 6.77
CA VAL A 31 -0.46 15.02 6.64
C VAL A 31 -0.46 15.62 5.25
N PHE A 32 -0.48 14.80 4.20
CA PHE A 32 -0.35 15.29 2.82
C PHE A 32 -1.38 16.36 2.42
N PRO A 33 -2.67 16.25 2.78
CA PRO A 33 -3.63 17.32 2.48
C PRO A 33 -3.19 18.68 3.03
N MET A 34 -2.68 18.68 4.26
CA MET A 34 -2.31 19.92 4.95
C MET A 34 -1.14 20.65 4.31
N LEU A 35 -0.34 19.97 3.52
CA LEU A 35 0.79 20.57 2.80
C LEU A 35 0.35 21.39 1.58
N VAL A 36 -0.87 21.12 1.05
CA VAL A 36 -1.33 21.69 -0.24
C VAL A 36 -2.62 22.50 -0.14
N VAL A 37 -3.52 22.19 0.82
CA VAL A 37 -4.82 22.86 0.97
C VAL A 37 -4.63 24.35 1.32
N PRO A 38 -5.34 25.28 0.66
CA PRO A 38 -5.13 26.73 0.82
C PRO A 38 -5.28 27.26 2.25
N HIS A 39 -6.22 26.69 3.02
CA HIS A 39 -6.52 27.15 4.38
C HIS A 39 -5.64 26.52 5.46
N SER A 40 -4.64 25.70 5.08
CA SER A 40 -3.75 25.05 6.03
C SER A 40 -2.63 25.99 6.49
N THR A 41 -2.43 26.11 7.80
CA THR A 41 -1.28 26.80 8.39
C THR A 41 0.06 26.10 8.11
N PHE A 42 0.01 24.85 7.68
CA PHE A 42 1.18 24.02 7.36
C PHE A 42 1.47 23.93 5.87
N ARG A 43 0.85 24.77 5.06
CA ARG A 43 1.06 24.82 3.62
C ARG A 43 2.53 25.07 3.29
N ILE A 44 3.08 24.22 2.42
CA ILE A 44 4.46 24.33 1.93
C ILE A 44 4.55 24.90 0.51
N ILE A 45 3.41 24.99 -0.17
CA ILE A 45 3.31 25.49 -1.53
C ILE A 45 3.70 26.97 -1.55
N PRO A 46 4.61 27.42 -2.44
CA PRO A 46 4.93 28.83 -2.61
C PRO A 46 3.67 29.67 -2.89
N ASP A 47 3.65 30.90 -2.40
CA ASP A 47 2.50 31.81 -2.60
C ASP A 47 2.27 32.17 -4.08
N SER A 48 3.30 32.04 -4.91
CA SER A 48 3.22 32.22 -6.37
C SER A 48 2.51 31.09 -7.10
N TRP A 49 2.30 29.93 -6.44
CA TRP A 49 1.66 28.77 -7.05
C TRP A 49 0.16 28.76 -6.79
N THR A 50 -0.56 28.36 -7.80
CA THR A 50 -2.01 28.09 -7.70
C THR A 50 -2.27 26.81 -6.92
N THR A 51 -3.51 26.63 -6.46
CA THR A 51 -3.95 25.37 -5.83
C THR A 51 -3.81 24.18 -6.79
N ALA A 52 -4.08 24.42 -8.09
CA ALA A 52 -3.93 23.40 -9.13
C ALA A 52 -2.48 22.88 -9.24
N GLU A 53 -1.50 23.79 -9.24
CA GLU A 53 -0.08 23.42 -9.25
C GLU A 53 0.30 22.64 -7.98
N GLY A 54 -0.26 23.02 -6.83
CA GLY A 54 -0.11 22.28 -5.59
C GLY A 54 -0.64 20.84 -5.68
N PHE A 55 -1.78 20.62 -6.29
CA PHE A 55 -2.35 19.28 -6.49
C PHE A 55 -1.54 18.44 -7.48
N ILE A 56 -1.03 19.04 -8.54
CA ILE A 56 -0.11 18.39 -9.48
C ILE A 56 1.17 17.97 -8.76
N MET A 57 1.78 18.87 -7.99
CA MET A 57 2.96 18.58 -7.19
C MET A 57 2.71 17.42 -6.21
N LEU A 58 1.57 17.43 -5.52
CA LEU A 58 1.20 16.33 -4.61
C LEU A 58 1.08 15.00 -5.35
N GLY A 59 0.45 14.97 -6.52
CA GLY A 59 0.35 13.77 -7.35
C GLY A 59 1.72 13.20 -7.71
N TRP A 60 2.66 14.04 -8.14
CA TRP A 60 4.04 13.64 -8.40
C TRP A 60 4.78 13.16 -7.15
N LEU A 61 4.62 13.85 -6.02
CA LEU A 61 5.23 13.48 -4.75
C LEU A 61 4.76 12.09 -4.28
N LEU A 62 3.47 11.80 -4.44
CA LEU A 62 2.88 10.50 -4.10
C LEU A 62 3.29 9.40 -5.09
N THR A 63 3.64 9.75 -6.33
CA THR A 63 4.14 8.82 -7.36
C THR A 63 5.56 8.35 -7.07
N CYS A 64 6.42 9.19 -6.48
CA CYS A 64 7.84 8.89 -6.29
C CYS A 64 8.08 7.59 -5.53
N PHE A 65 7.31 7.34 -4.46
CA PHE A 65 7.44 6.14 -3.66
C PHE A 65 7.10 4.85 -4.43
N PRO A 66 5.88 4.67 -4.98
CA PRO A 66 5.52 3.42 -5.65
C PRO A 66 6.31 3.22 -6.97
N LEU A 67 6.74 4.29 -7.63
CA LEU A 67 7.59 4.19 -8.82
C LEU A 67 8.99 3.67 -8.46
N ALA A 68 9.63 4.25 -7.44
CA ALA A 68 10.92 3.78 -6.97
C ALA A 68 10.83 2.35 -6.41
N GLN A 69 9.76 2.02 -5.69
CA GLN A 69 9.50 0.68 -5.18
C GLN A 69 9.32 -0.33 -6.32
N PHE A 70 8.58 0.01 -7.38
CA PHE A 70 8.43 -0.83 -8.57
C PHE A 70 9.79 -1.22 -9.16
N LEU A 71 10.71 -0.26 -9.27
CA LEU A 71 12.02 -0.49 -9.84
C LEU A 71 12.94 -1.26 -8.88
N CYS A 72 12.94 -0.91 -7.60
CA CYS A 72 13.94 -1.38 -6.64
C CYS A 72 13.53 -2.64 -5.86
N ALA A 73 12.24 -2.89 -5.61
CA ALA A 73 11.82 -4.04 -4.79
C ALA A 73 12.25 -5.40 -5.36
N PRO A 74 12.13 -5.69 -6.68
CA PRO A 74 12.64 -6.93 -7.24
C PRO A 74 14.18 -7.06 -7.17
N ILE A 75 14.88 -5.93 -7.18
CA ILE A 75 16.34 -5.87 -7.06
C ILE A 75 16.76 -6.18 -5.62
N LEU A 76 16.09 -5.56 -4.63
CA LEU A 76 16.30 -5.83 -3.21
C LEU A 76 16.04 -7.29 -2.85
N GLY A 77 15.00 -7.91 -3.46
CA GLY A 77 14.76 -9.34 -3.32
C GLY A 77 15.95 -10.19 -3.82
N GLN A 78 16.49 -9.89 -5.01
CA GLN A 78 17.68 -10.58 -5.55
C GLN A 78 18.93 -10.34 -4.70
N LEU A 79 19.12 -9.12 -4.18
CA LEU A 79 20.21 -8.80 -3.26
C LEU A 79 20.08 -9.60 -1.96
N ALA A 80 18.86 -9.75 -1.42
CA ALA A 80 18.60 -10.54 -0.23
C ALA A 80 18.85 -12.04 -0.45
N ASP A 81 18.58 -12.56 -1.66
CA ASP A 81 18.91 -13.93 -2.06
C ASP A 81 20.44 -14.17 -2.20
N ARG A 82 21.21 -13.12 -2.45
CA ARG A 82 22.65 -13.22 -2.66
C ARG A 82 23.47 -12.90 -1.41
N TYR A 83 23.11 -11.82 -0.69
CA TYR A 83 23.94 -11.28 0.40
C TYR A 83 23.39 -11.58 1.79
N GLY A 84 22.21 -12.20 1.87
CA GLY A 84 21.53 -12.56 3.12
C GLY A 84 20.33 -11.69 3.43
N ARG A 85 19.30 -12.32 4.00
CA ARG A 85 18.01 -11.70 4.33
C ARG A 85 18.16 -10.60 5.37
N ARG A 86 18.88 -10.92 6.46
CA ARG A 86 19.04 -10.01 7.61
C ARG A 86 19.73 -8.71 7.21
N LYS A 87 20.81 -8.79 6.45
CA LYS A 87 21.59 -7.61 6.04
C LYS A 87 20.78 -6.69 5.14
N ILE A 88 20.12 -7.24 4.14
CA ILE A 88 19.35 -6.44 3.18
C ILE A 88 18.09 -5.88 3.83
N LEU A 89 17.44 -6.62 4.73
CA LEU A 89 16.30 -6.10 5.48
C LEU A 89 16.70 -4.92 6.36
N ALA A 90 17.82 -5.03 7.11
CA ALA A 90 18.32 -3.94 7.94
C ALA A 90 18.71 -2.71 7.10
N LEU A 91 19.38 -2.90 5.95
CA LEU A 91 19.74 -1.83 5.03
C LEU A 91 18.49 -1.11 4.50
N SER A 92 17.48 -1.88 4.08
CA SER A 92 16.20 -1.38 3.58
C SER A 92 15.51 -0.51 4.63
N ILE A 93 15.34 -1.01 5.87
CA ILE A 93 14.70 -0.25 6.97
C ILE A 93 15.55 0.98 7.34
N SER A 94 16.87 0.91 7.26
CA SER A 94 17.75 2.07 7.48
C SER A 94 17.51 3.17 6.43
N GLY A 95 17.33 2.79 5.17
CA GLY A 95 16.96 3.71 4.10
C GLY A 95 15.61 4.38 4.34
N THR A 96 14.60 3.63 4.79
CA THR A 96 13.29 4.17 5.21
C THR A 96 13.42 5.12 6.40
N CYS A 97 14.24 4.79 7.41
CA CYS A 97 14.51 5.66 8.55
C CYS A 97 15.10 7.02 8.12
N ILE A 98 16.14 6.98 7.28
CA ILE A 98 16.77 8.19 6.72
C ILE A 98 15.76 8.99 5.89
N SER A 99 14.95 8.32 5.11
CA SER A 99 13.90 8.94 4.31
C SER A 99 12.93 9.74 5.19
N TYR A 100 12.41 9.16 6.28
CA TYR A 100 11.52 9.91 7.18
C TYR A 100 12.19 11.12 7.81
N ILE A 101 13.47 11.02 8.19
CA ILE A 101 14.24 12.18 8.70
C ILE A 101 14.30 13.27 7.61
N LEU A 102 14.68 12.92 6.40
CA LEU A 102 14.80 13.87 5.29
C LEU A 102 13.44 14.50 4.93
N PHE A 103 12.35 13.72 4.97
CA PHE A 103 11.02 14.25 4.70
C PHE A 103 10.58 15.25 5.77
N GLY A 104 10.81 14.93 7.04
CA GLY A 104 10.54 15.86 8.16
C GLY A 104 11.33 17.16 8.05
N ILE A 105 12.63 17.08 7.70
CA ILE A 105 13.46 18.26 7.41
C ILE A 105 12.86 19.03 6.22
N GLY A 106 12.46 18.34 5.14
CA GLY A 106 11.85 18.95 3.96
C GLY A 106 10.59 19.76 4.29
N ILE A 107 9.74 19.23 5.20
CA ILE A 107 8.56 19.96 5.68
C ILE A 107 8.96 21.23 6.46
N VAL A 108 9.85 21.11 7.44
CA VAL A 108 10.26 22.22 8.31
C VAL A 108 10.94 23.32 7.50
N THR A 109 11.77 22.96 6.54
CA THR A 109 12.49 23.90 5.67
C THR A 109 11.72 24.32 4.42
N LYS A 110 10.50 23.79 4.22
CA LYS A 110 9.68 23.96 3.00
C LYS A 110 10.45 23.59 1.72
N ASN A 111 11.36 22.63 1.79
CA ASN A 111 12.21 22.20 0.69
C ASN A 111 11.54 21.07 -0.10
N ILE A 112 10.78 21.44 -1.14
CA ILE A 112 10.05 20.47 -2.00
C ILE A 112 10.99 19.46 -2.67
N PRO A 113 12.13 19.86 -3.29
CA PRO A 113 13.10 18.89 -3.86
C PRO A 113 13.57 17.84 -2.85
N LEU A 114 13.84 18.23 -1.60
CA LEU A 114 14.25 17.29 -0.54
C LEU A 114 13.16 16.28 -0.22
N MET A 115 11.89 16.71 -0.24
CA MET A 115 10.75 15.82 -0.03
C MET A 115 10.62 14.79 -1.17
N PHE A 116 10.81 15.21 -2.42
CA PHE A 116 10.84 14.30 -3.57
C PHE A 116 11.98 13.28 -3.46
N PHE A 117 13.18 13.73 -3.14
CA PHE A 117 14.33 12.85 -2.92
C PHE A 117 14.05 11.83 -1.80
N SER A 118 13.50 12.30 -0.68
CA SER A 118 13.10 11.46 0.43
C SER A 118 12.10 10.38 0.01
N ARG A 119 11.04 10.72 -0.73
CA ARG A 119 10.04 9.76 -1.21
C ARG A 119 10.63 8.75 -2.19
N ALA A 120 11.54 9.18 -3.06
CA ALA A 120 12.26 8.28 -3.96
C ALA A 120 13.18 7.31 -3.19
N LEU A 121 13.89 7.80 -2.16
CA LEU A 121 14.72 6.97 -1.28
C LEU A 121 13.89 5.94 -0.51
N ASP A 122 12.74 6.39 0.05
CA ASP A 122 11.82 5.49 0.76
C ASP A 122 11.29 4.38 -0.15
N GLY A 123 10.86 4.73 -1.36
CA GLY A 123 10.43 3.75 -2.36
C GLY A 123 11.55 2.80 -2.79
N ALA A 124 12.76 3.31 -3.00
CA ALA A 124 13.92 2.47 -3.31
C ALA A 124 14.27 1.50 -2.17
N SER A 125 14.01 1.91 -0.93
CA SER A 125 14.15 1.08 0.27
C SER A 125 12.94 0.17 0.53
N GLY A 126 11.80 0.42 -0.10
CA GLY A 126 10.52 -0.25 0.15
C GLY A 126 10.39 -1.71 -0.29
N GLY A 127 11.51 -2.39 -0.56
CA GLY A 127 11.56 -3.84 -0.81
C GLY A 127 11.56 -4.70 0.46
N ASN A 128 11.55 -4.09 1.66
CA ASN A 128 11.56 -4.76 2.95
C ASN A 128 10.44 -5.80 3.13
N ILE A 129 9.23 -5.53 2.63
CA ILE A 129 8.10 -6.46 2.69
C ILE A 129 8.41 -7.75 1.93
N SER A 130 9.01 -7.66 0.73
CA SER A 130 9.36 -8.85 -0.06
C SER A 130 10.45 -9.68 0.62
N VAL A 131 11.43 -9.04 1.25
CA VAL A 131 12.46 -9.71 2.04
C VAL A 131 11.89 -10.35 3.30
N ALA A 132 10.98 -9.64 4.01
CA ALA A 132 10.27 -10.17 5.17
C ALA A 132 9.41 -11.41 4.83
N GLN A 133 8.72 -11.37 3.68
CA GLN A 133 7.98 -12.54 3.16
C GLN A 133 8.90 -13.73 2.86
N ALA A 134 10.09 -13.47 2.32
CA ALA A 134 11.07 -14.50 2.07
C ALA A 134 11.60 -15.12 3.38
N VAL A 135 11.88 -14.31 4.42
CA VAL A 135 12.24 -14.81 5.76
C VAL A 135 11.16 -15.74 6.31
N ILE A 136 9.88 -15.33 6.23
CA ILE A 136 8.75 -16.19 6.66
C ILE A 136 8.74 -17.49 5.86
N GLY A 137 8.98 -17.41 4.54
CA GLY A 137 9.07 -18.58 3.67
C GLY A 137 10.18 -19.57 4.11
N ASP A 138 11.37 -19.02 4.44
CA ASP A 138 12.55 -19.79 4.82
C ASP A 138 12.37 -20.58 6.13
N ILE A 139 11.60 -20.04 7.10
CA ILE A 139 11.37 -20.65 8.43
C ILE A 139 10.05 -21.43 8.53
N SER A 140 9.22 -21.40 7.50
CA SER A 140 7.89 -22.04 7.53
C SER A 140 7.92 -23.45 6.96
N THR A 141 7.30 -24.38 7.68
CA THR A 141 6.97 -25.73 7.17
C THR A 141 5.67 -25.67 6.33
N PRO A 142 5.41 -26.65 5.45
CA PRO A 142 4.15 -26.70 4.70
C PRO A 142 2.90 -26.57 5.58
N GLN A 143 2.93 -27.14 6.81
CA GLN A 143 1.81 -27.18 7.74
C GLN A 143 1.51 -25.83 8.40
N ASN A 144 2.54 -25.01 8.68
CA ASN A 144 2.37 -23.74 9.38
C ASN A 144 2.50 -22.51 8.48
N ARG A 145 2.81 -22.71 7.19
CA ARG A 145 3.09 -21.65 6.22
C ARG A 145 1.93 -20.65 6.12
N ALA A 146 0.71 -21.14 5.95
CA ALA A 146 -0.48 -20.27 5.86
C ALA A 146 -0.69 -19.43 7.13
N LYS A 147 -0.48 -20.01 8.31
CA LYS A 147 -0.56 -19.30 9.59
C LYS A 147 0.49 -18.21 9.70
N ASN A 148 1.74 -18.49 9.32
CA ASN A 148 2.85 -17.55 9.43
C ASN A 148 2.69 -16.38 8.44
N PHE A 149 2.26 -16.66 7.20
CA PHE A 149 1.92 -15.59 6.24
C PHE A 149 0.70 -14.77 6.66
N GLY A 150 -0.21 -15.33 7.45
CA GLY A 150 -1.33 -14.60 8.06
C GLY A 150 -0.90 -13.46 8.98
N LEU A 151 0.29 -13.53 9.58
CA LEU A 151 0.88 -12.43 10.37
C LEU A 151 1.13 -11.18 9.54
N ILE A 152 1.48 -11.34 8.26
CA ILE A 152 1.65 -10.22 7.33
C ILE A 152 0.32 -9.48 7.17
N GLY A 153 -0.76 -10.21 6.89
CA GLY A 153 -2.09 -9.61 6.77
C GLY A 153 -2.53 -8.89 8.04
N MET A 154 -2.20 -9.45 9.21
CA MET A 154 -2.47 -8.82 10.50
C MET A 154 -1.67 -7.52 10.68
N SER A 155 -0.37 -7.50 10.32
CA SER A 155 0.46 -6.29 10.35
C SER A 155 -0.11 -5.19 9.45
N PHE A 156 -0.55 -5.54 8.24
CA PHE A 156 -1.22 -4.59 7.33
C PHE A 156 -2.49 -4.03 7.95
N GLY A 157 -3.35 -4.90 8.49
CA GLY A 157 -4.62 -4.46 9.10
C GLY A 157 -4.43 -3.51 10.27
N VAL A 158 -3.56 -3.88 11.22
CA VAL A 158 -3.26 -3.05 12.40
C VAL A 158 -2.55 -1.76 11.98
N GLY A 159 -1.57 -1.83 11.07
CA GLY A 159 -0.85 -0.67 10.56
C GLY A 159 -1.76 0.33 9.84
N PHE A 160 -2.71 -0.17 9.06
CA PHE A 160 -3.67 0.68 8.33
C PHE A 160 -4.71 1.36 9.24
N ILE A 161 -4.97 0.81 10.43
CA ILE A 161 -5.81 1.46 11.46
C ILE A 161 -4.99 2.48 12.23
N MET A 162 -3.86 2.04 12.79
CA MET A 162 -3.07 2.84 13.71
C MET A 162 -2.27 3.94 13.01
N GLY A 163 -1.81 3.69 11.77
CA GLY A 163 -0.99 4.64 11.03
C GLY A 163 -1.67 6.00 10.85
N PRO A 164 -2.82 6.07 10.14
CA PRO A 164 -3.53 7.34 9.95
C PRO A 164 -4.01 7.96 11.26
N PHE A 165 -4.42 7.14 12.24
CA PHE A 165 -4.83 7.62 13.55
C PHE A 165 -3.68 8.34 14.26
N LEU A 166 -2.52 7.69 14.35
CA LEU A 166 -1.32 8.29 14.95
C LEU A 166 -0.84 9.50 14.14
N GLY A 167 -0.83 9.40 12.81
CA GLY A 167 -0.45 10.49 11.92
C GLY A 167 -1.32 11.73 12.13
N GLY A 168 -2.63 11.54 12.24
CA GLY A 168 -3.57 12.63 12.54
C GLY A 168 -3.36 13.25 13.91
N LYS A 169 -3.14 12.44 14.95
CA LYS A 169 -2.91 12.94 16.31
C LYS A 169 -1.55 13.62 16.48
N LEU A 170 -0.49 13.03 15.93
CA LEU A 170 0.87 13.57 16.03
C LEU A 170 1.09 14.83 15.17
N SER A 171 0.23 15.08 14.18
CA SER A 171 0.31 16.27 13.34
C SER A 171 -0.58 17.42 13.82
N ASP A 172 -1.43 17.20 14.83
CA ASP A 172 -2.45 18.14 15.27
C ASP A 172 -1.98 18.95 16.50
N PRO A 173 -1.68 20.26 16.36
CA PRO A 173 -1.22 21.11 17.46
C PRO A 173 -2.30 21.32 18.56
N THR A 174 -3.57 20.96 18.29
CA THR A 174 -4.61 21.01 19.33
C THR A 174 -4.48 19.88 20.35
N VAL A 175 -3.77 18.79 20.01
CA VAL A 175 -3.47 17.68 20.92
C VAL A 175 -2.30 18.04 21.83
N ILE A 176 -1.19 18.51 21.27
CA ILE A 176 -0.02 19.02 22.00
C ILE A 176 0.54 20.21 21.21
N GLY A 177 0.74 21.35 21.85
CA GLY A 177 1.04 22.62 21.20
C GLY A 177 2.29 22.65 20.30
N TRP A 178 3.28 21.77 20.50
CA TRP A 178 4.46 21.66 19.63
C TRP A 178 4.32 20.65 18.48
N PHE A 179 3.19 19.95 18.38
CA PHE A 179 2.94 19.04 17.27
C PHE A 179 2.78 19.82 15.96
N SER A 180 3.28 19.24 14.90
CA SER A 180 3.25 19.80 13.55
C SER A 180 3.15 18.70 12.50
N THR A 181 2.98 19.06 11.25
CA THR A 181 2.98 18.09 10.14
C THR A 181 4.31 17.33 9.98
N ALA A 182 5.41 17.80 10.60
CA ALA A 182 6.69 17.09 10.64
C ALA A 182 6.79 16.06 11.77
N THR A 183 6.05 16.23 12.87
CA THR A 183 6.12 15.36 14.05
C THR A 183 5.88 13.88 13.75
N PRO A 184 4.87 13.49 12.93
CA PRO A 184 4.66 12.09 12.55
C PRO A 184 5.88 11.45 11.88
N PHE A 185 6.65 12.22 11.12
CA PHE A 185 7.85 11.71 10.45
C PHE A 185 9.00 11.46 11.41
N TRP A 186 9.19 12.33 12.41
CA TRP A 186 10.17 12.09 13.49
C TRP A 186 9.82 10.85 14.28
N PHE A 187 8.53 10.64 14.56
CA PHE A 187 8.04 9.45 15.24
C PHE A 187 8.26 8.19 14.39
N ALA A 188 7.93 8.22 13.10
CA ALA A 188 8.16 7.11 12.18
C ALA A 188 9.65 6.79 12.02
N ALA A 189 10.52 7.81 11.97
CA ALA A 189 11.97 7.63 11.94
C ALA A 189 12.48 6.94 13.20
N GLY A 190 12.00 7.34 14.39
CA GLY A 190 12.32 6.70 15.67
C GLY A 190 11.89 5.23 15.71
N LEU A 191 10.66 4.92 15.25
CA LEU A 191 10.18 3.54 15.16
C LEU A 191 11.02 2.72 14.16
N SER A 192 11.36 3.29 13.00
CA SER A 192 12.20 2.60 12.00
C SER A 192 13.62 2.37 12.53
N PHE A 193 14.18 3.31 13.29
CA PHE A 193 15.48 3.14 13.95
C PHE A 193 15.46 2.00 14.96
N ILE A 194 14.43 1.95 15.82
CA ILE A 194 14.22 0.84 16.77
C ILE A 194 14.09 -0.48 16.00
N ASN A 195 13.37 -0.49 14.87
CA ASN A 195 13.18 -1.67 14.03
C ASN A 195 14.53 -2.17 13.45
N VAL A 196 15.41 -1.27 12.99
CA VAL A 196 16.77 -1.66 12.57
C VAL A 196 17.51 -2.39 13.67
N ILE A 197 17.47 -1.85 14.90
CA ILE A 197 18.11 -2.48 16.07
C ILE A 197 17.49 -3.85 16.34
N LEU A 198 16.17 -3.98 16.33
CA LEU A 198 15.46 -5.25 16.53
C LEU A 198 15.85 -6.30 15.48
N VAL A 199 15.89 -5.91 14.20
CA VAL A 199 16.31 -6.81 13.12
C VAL A 199 17.77 -7.25 13.30
N LEU A 200 18.67 -6.31 13.61
CA LEU A 200 20.08 -6.62 13.82
C LEU A 200 20.34 -7.44 15.09
N ALA A 201 19.53 -7.29 16.13
CA ALA A 201 19.71 -8.01 17.39
C ALA A 201 19.02 -9.38 17.41
N LEU A 202 17.81 -9.47 16.85
CA LEU A 202 16.91 -10.62 17.05
C LEU A 202 16.73 -11.50 15.80
N LEU A 203 16.95 -10.97 14.59
CA LEU A 203 16.78 -11.74 13.37
C LEU A 203 18.09 -12.47 13.03
N PRO A 204 18.15 -13.82 13.07
CA PRO A 204 19.28 -14.57 12.54
C PRO A 204 19.27 -14.52 10.99
N GLU A 205 20.39 -14.86 10.38
CA GLU A 205 20.39 -15.09 8.94
C GLU A 205 19.61 -16.36 8.61
N THR A 206 18.58 -16.23 7.76
CA THR A 206 17.68 -17.34 7.41
C THR A 206 18.01 -17.93 6.05
N LEU A 207 18.81 -17.24 5.24
CA LEU A 207 19.24 -17.72 3.95
C LEU A 207 20.18 -18.93 4.12
N LYS A 208 19.76 -20.10 3.65
CA LYS A 208 20.55 -21.35 3.74
C LYS A 208 21.63 -21.43 2.67
N THR A 209 21.31 -21.00 1.45
CA THR A 209 22.20 -21.08 0.29
C THR A 209 22.12 -19.78 -0.49
N ALA A 210 23.25 -19.10 -0.63
CA ALA A 210 23.32 -17.87 -1.39
C ALA A 210 23.15 -18.13 -2.89
N SER A 211 22.40 -17.27 -3.56
CA SER A 211 22.25 -17.34 -5.01
C SER A 211 23.47 -16.77 -5.73
N ASN A 212 24.07 -17.54 -6.65
CA ASN A 212 25.15 -17.08 -7.51
C ASN A 212 24.64 -16.41 -8.80
N LYS A 213 23.34 -16.27 -8.98
CA LYS A 213 22.77 -15.62 -10.17
C LYS A 213 23.18 -14.16 -10.23
N ARG A 214 23.42 -13.65 -11.43
CA ARG A 214 23.63 -12.21 -11.65
C ARG A 214 22.34 -11.45 -11.32
N ILE A 215 22.51 -10.26 -10.75
CA ILE A 215 21.38 -9.37 -10.47
C ILE A 215 20.85 -8.86 -11.81
N ASP A 216 19.58 -9.07 -12.05
CA ASP A 216 18.88 -8.65 -13.25
C ASP A 216 18.09 -7.37 -12.96
N LEU A 217 18.61 -6.25 -13.44
CA LEU A 217 17.98 -4.92 -13.28
C LEU A 217 16.72 -4.76 -14.15
N THR A 218 16.54 -5.62 -15.15
CA THR A 218 15.37 -5.58 -16.05
C THR A 218 14.18 -6.36 -15.50
N LYS A 219 14.35 -7.05 -14.38
CA LYS A 219 13.33 -7.88 -13.73
C LYS A 219 11.98 -7.18 -13.52
N PRO A 220 11.92 -5.89 -13.09
CA PRO A 220 10.65 -5.18 -12.95
C PRO A 220 9.87 -5.13 -14.28
N ILE A 221 10.54 -4.79 -15.37
CA ILE A 221 9.94 -4.69 -16.71
C ILE A 221 9.56 -6.08 -17.24
N GLN A 222 10.44 -7.07 -17.07
CA GLN A 222 10.16 -8.45 -17.45
C GLN A 222 8.90 -8.98 -16.75
N ASN A 223 8.67 -8.64 -15.48
CA ASN A 223 7.48 -9.04 -14.74
C ASN A 223 6.20 -8.52 -15.42
N ILE A 224 6.21 -7.27 -15.88
CA ILE A 224 5.05 -6.69 -16.58
C ILE A 224 4.81 -7.40 -17.93
N ILE A 225 5.87 -7.65 -18.71
CA ILE A 225 5.75 -8.39 -19.99
C ILE A 225 5.16 -9.79 -19.73
N LYS A 226 5.68 -10.49 -18.72
CA LYS A 226 5.22 -11.83 -18.34
C LYS A 226 3.76 -11.84 -17.85
N ALA A 227 3.28 -10.73 -17.25
CA ALA A 227 1.88 -10.62 -16.83
C ALA A 227 0.90 -10.84 -17.99
N PHE A 228 1.26 -10.35 -19.18
CA PHE A 228 0.45 -10.50 -20.39
C PHE A 228 0.76 -11.78 -21.19
N ALA A 229 1.99 -12.29 -21.09
CA ALA A 229 2.42 -13.49 -21.81
C ALA A 229 1.99 -14.80 -21.14
N THR A 230 1.82 -14.82 -19.81
CA THR A 230 1.52 -16.06 -19.07
C THR A 230 0.04 -16.40 -19.14
N PRO A 231 -0.32 -17.60 -19.66
CA PRO A 231 -1.71 -18.07 -19.68
C PRO A 231 -2.31 -18.05 -18.25
N GLY A 232 -3.57 -17.63 -18.14
CA GLY A 232 -4.23 -17.44 -16.83
C GLY A 232 -3.99 -16.06 -16.25
N LEU A 233 -2.76 -15.59 -16.13
CA LEU A 233 -2.45 -14.26 -15.59
C LEU A 233 -2.94 -13.14 -16.49
N ARG A 234 -2.83 -13.29 -17.81
CA ARG A 234 -3.26 -12.29 -18.80
C ARG A 234 -4.74 -11.89 -18.69
N ASN A 235 -5.58 -12.74 -18.08
CA ASN A 235 -7.01 -12.48 -17.89
C ASN A 235 -7.33 -11.84 -16.53
N ILE A 236 -6.41 -11.94 -15.57
CA ILE A 236 -6.62 -11.46 -14.19
C ILE A 236 -5.82 -10.21 -13.90
N ILE A 237 -4.53 -10.18 -14.28
CA ILE A 237 -3.63 -9.06 -13.95
C ILE A 237 -4.13 -7.72 -14.52
N PRO A 238 -4.60 -7.60 -15.78
CA PRO A 238 -5.13 -6.33 -16.29
C PRO A 238 -6.34 -5.83 -15.50
N THR A 239 -7.22 -6.73 -15.07
CA THR A 239 -8.43 -6.34 -14.32
C THR A 239 -8.10 -5.93 -12.89
N THR A 240 -7.18 -6.63 -12.23
CA THR A 240 -6.68 -6.23 -10.90
C THR A 240 -5.83 -4.97 -10.97
N PHE A 241 -5.12 -4.74 -12.08
CA PHE A 241 -4.43 -3.48 -12.35
C PHE A 241 -5.42 -2.31 -12.41
N LEU A 242 -6.50 -2.44 -13.19
CA LEU A 242 -7.54 -1.41 -13.27
C LEU A 242 -8.21 -1.17 -11.91
N PHE A 243 -8.50 -2.23 -11.16
CA PHE A 243 -9.04 -2.10 -9.80
C PHE A 243 -8.10 -1.30 -8.91
N ASN A 244 -6.83 -1.68 -8.82
CA ASN A 244 -5.83 -0.99 -8.01
C ASN A 244 -5.60 0.45 -8.50
N ALA A 245 -5.54 0.66 -9.80
CA ALA A 245 -5.38 1.98 -10.42
C ALA A 245 -6.54 2.92 -10.04
N GLY A 246 -7.77 2.48 -10.22
CA GLY A 246 -8.95 3.26 -9.84
C GLY A 246 -9.04 3.51 -8.33
N PHE A 247 -8.68 2.52 -7.51
CA PHE A 247 -8.61 2.69 -6.07
C PHE A 247 -7.51 3.68 -5.65
N THR A 248 -6.41 3.73 -6.38
CA THR A 248 -5.35 4.73 -6.17
C THR A 248 -5.81 6.14 -6.49
N PHE A 249 -6.55 6.36 -7.58
CA PHE A 249 -7.16 7.66 -7.87
C PHE A 249 -7.99 8.17 -6.68
N PHE A 250 -8.79 7.29 -6.10
CA PHE A 250 -9.59 7.62 -4.91
C PHE A 250 -8.69 7.92 -3.70
N THR A 251 -7.81 7.00 -3.32
CA THR A 251 -7.04 7.12 -2.07
C THR A 251 -6.04 8.27 -2.09
N THR A 252 -5.53 8.66 -3.24
CA THR A 252 -4.58 9.77 -3.40
C THR A 252 -5.20 11.11 -3.01
N PHE A 253 -6.45 11.36 -3.40
CA PHE A 253 -7.10 12.65 -3.21
C PHE A 253 -8.25 12.65 -2.21
N TRP A 254 -8.73 11.51 -1.73
CA TRP A 254 -9.83 11.48 -0.76
C TRP A 254 -9.54 12.27 0.52
N ALA A 255 -8.32 12.14 1.05
CA ALA A 255 -7.91 12.91 2.23
C ALA A 255 -7.87 14.43 1.95
N VAL A 256 -7.49 14.83 0.72
CA VAL A 256 -7.51 16.23 0.28
C VAL A 256 -8.95 16.74 0.23
N VAL A 257 -9.88 15.97 -0.32
CA VAL A 257 -11.31 16.32 -0.37
C VAL A 257 -11.91 16.44 1.04
N LEU A 258 -11.54 15.54 1.97
CA LEU A 258 -11.95 15.64 3.36
C LEU A 258 -11.49 16.95 4.02
N ALA A 259 -10.26 17.39 3.72
CA ALA A 259 -9.73 18.65 4.27
C ALA A 259 -10.32 19.86 3.59
N ASP A 260 -10.38 19.89 2.26
CA ASP A 260 -10.73 21.05 1.44
C ASP A 260 -12.24 21.32 1.43
N GLU A 261 -13.06 20.30 1.16
CA GLU A 261 -14.50 20.48 1.03
C GLU A 261 -15.28 20.22 2.33
N PHE A 262 -14.84 19.23 3.14
CA PHE A 262 -15.54 18.87 4.37
C PHE A 262 -14.93 19.52 5.61
N GLY A 263 -13.84 20.29 5.48
CA GLY A 263 -13.20 21.02 6.58
C GLY A 263 -12.63 20.11 7.67
N PHE A 264 -12.16 18.90 7.33
CA PHE A 264 -11.57 17.99 8.30
C PHE A 264 -10.18 18.45 8.71
N SER A 265 -9.94 18.52 10.03
CA SER A 265 -8.59 18.62 10.59
C SER A 265 -7.83 17.30 10.42
N GLN A 266 -6.51 17.34 10.61
CA GLN A 266 -5.65 16.13 10.59
C GLN A 266 -6.18 15.04 11.52
N GLY A 267 -6.58 15.42 12.74
CA GLY A 267 -7.13 14.50 13.72
C GLY A 267 -8.43 13.84 13.26
N LYS A 268 -9.33 14.61 12.62
CA LYS A 268 -10.57 14.06 12.04
C LYS A 268 -10.31 13.11 10.88
N ILE A 269 -9.37 13.44 10.00
CA ILE A 269 -8.94 12.56 8.90
C ILE A 269 -8.38 11.25 9.47
N GLY A 270 -7.48 11.33 10.45
CA GLY A 270 -6.91 10.16 11.10
C GLY A 270 -7.98 9.24 11.71
N ASN A 271 -8.96 9.82 12.43
CA ASN A 271 -10.06 9.06 13.01
C ASN A 271 -10.95 8.41 11.94
N PHE A 272 -11.19 9.10 10.83
CA PHE A 272 -11.99 8.56 9.71
C PHE A 272 -11.30 7.37 9.04
N TYR A 273 -9.99 7.45 8.79
CA TYR A 273 -9.23 6.33 8.24
C TYR A 273 -9.10 5.17 9.24
N ALA A 274 -8.99 5.45 10.54
CA ALA A 274 -9.05 4.40 11.57
C ALA A 274 -10.39 3.66 11.53
N TYR A 275 -11.51 4.37 11.37
CA TYR A 275 -12.83 3.77 11.18
C TYR A 275 -12.87 2.87 9.94
N ILE A 276 -12.37 3.34 8.79
CA ILE A 276 -12.24 2.50 7.57
C ILE A 276 -11.41 1.25 7.86
N GLY A 277 -10.27 1.41 8.55
CA GLY A 277 -9.38 0.29 8.90
C GLY A 277 -10.07 -0.77 9.75
N ILE A 278 -10.85 -0.35 10.76
CA ILE A 278 -11.67 -1.27 11.60
C ILE A 278 -12.66 -2.05 10.72
N MET A 279 -13.32 -1.38 9.77
CA MET A 279 -14.25 -2.04 8.85
C MET A 279 -13.55 -3.05 7.93
N ILE A 280 -12.32 -2.73 7.46
CA ILE A 280 -11.50 -3.66 6.67
C ILE A 280 -11.14 -4.91 7.49
N VAL A 281 -10.68 -4.75 8.74
CA VAL A 281 -10.33 -5.87 9.62
C VAL A 281 -11.56 -6.75 9.89
N PHE A 282 -12.71 -6.13 10.15
CA PHE A 282 -13.96 -6.85 10.32
C PHE A 282 -14.36 -7.64 9.06
N ALA A 283 -14.29 -7.01 7.89
CA ALA A 283 -14.60 -7.64 6.61
C ALA A 283 -13.65 -8.82 6.33
N GLN A 284 -12.34 -8.66 6.54
CA GLN A 284 -11.35 -9.73 6.34
C GLN A 284 -11.52 -10.87 7.34
N GLY A 285 -11.68 -10.55 8.64
CA GLY A 285 -11.75 -11.54 9.70
C GLY A 285 -13.02 -12.40 9.68
N MET A 286 -14.16 -11.79 9.36
CA MET A 286 -15.45 -12.47 9.42
C MET A 286 -15.99 -12.86 8.05
N ILE A 287 -16.01 -11.95 7.08
CA ILE A 287 -16.74 -12.17 5.82
C ILE A 287 -15.87 -12.92 4.83
N VAL A 288 -14.63 -12.47 4.59
CA VAL A 288 -13.69 -13.16 3.69
C VAL A 288 -13.50 -14.61 4.14
N ARG A 289 -13.28 -14.82 5.45
CA ARG A 289 -13.10 -16.16 6.02
C ARG A 289 -14.31 -17.06 5.82
N ARG A 290 -15.55 -16.52 5.94
CA ARG A 290 -16.78 -17.30 5.74
C ARG A 290 -17.04 -17.66 4.28
N LEU A 291 -16.66 -16.78 3.35
CA LEU A 291 -16.86 -16.98 1.91
C LEU A 291 -15.78 -17.86 1.28
N SER A 292 -14.58 -17.85 1.85
CA SER A 292 -13.45 -18.64 1.35
C SER A 292 -13.78 -20.13 1.34
N GLY A 293 -13.63 -20.77 0.18
CA GLY A 293 -13.92 -22.18 -0.03
C GLY A 293 -15.42 -22.53 -0.19
N ARG A 294 -16.36 -21.60 0.07
CA ARG A 294 -17.80 -21.81 -0.09
C ARG A 294 -18.36 -21.28 -1.40
N VAL A 295 -17.78 -20.18 -1.88
CA VAL A 295 -18.18 -19.53 -3.12
C VAL A 295 -16.97 -19.46 -4.04
N PRO A 296 -17.10 -19.75 -5.34
CA PRO A 296 -15.99 -19.63 -6.28
C PRO A 296 -15.40 -18.21 -6.30
N ASP A 297 -14.06 -18.12 -6.25
CA ASP A 297 -13.32 -16.86 -6.12
C ASP A 297 -13.72 -15.84 -7.19
N TYR A 298 -13.89 -16.27 -8.44
CA TYR A 298 -14.28 -15.39 -9.55
C TYR A 298 -15.67 -14.75 -9.40
N LYS A 299 -16.63 -15.46 -8.76
CA LYS A 299 -17.96 -14.90 -8.49
C LYS A 299 -17.88 -13.78 -7.46
N ILE A 300 -17.07 -13.98 -6.42
CA ILE A 300 -16.84 -12.97 -5.39
C ILE A 300 -16.16 -11.73 -5.99
N LEU A 301 -15.13 -11.92 -6.83
CA LEU A 301 -14.43 -10.81 -7.47
C LEU A 301 -15.35 -9.99 -8.38
N ARG A 302 -16.21 -10.63 -9.16
CA ARG A 302 -17.19 -9.92 -9.99
C ARG A 302 -18.04 -8.95 -9.18
N VAL A 303 -18.55 -9.40 -8.04
CA VAL A 303 -19.40 -8.59 -7.17
C VAL A 303 -18.60 -7.52 -6.42
N SER A 304 -17.42 -7.88 -5.90
CA SER A 304 -16.63 -6.99 -5.07
C SER A 304 -16.09 -5.76 -5.82
N PHE A 305 -15.75 -5.91 -7.11
CA PHE A 305 -15.32 -4.77 -7.94
C PHE A 305 -16.46 -3.76 -8.13
N PHE A 306 -17.69 -4.24 -8.41
CA PHE A 306 -18.84 -3.36 -8.53
C PHE A 306 -19.21 -2.70 -7.20
N ILE A 307 -19.17 -3.42 -6.07
CA ILE A 307 -19.41 -2.84 -4.75
C ILE A 307 -18.42 -1.71 -4.50
N THR A 308 -17.11 -1.97 -4.68
CA THR A 308 -16.08 -0.96 -4.41
C THR A 308 -16.23 0.24 -5.35
N GLY A 309 -16.39 0.00 -6.66
CA GLY A 309 -16.54 1.06 -7.65
C GLY A 309 -17.74 1.95 -7.38
N THR A 310 -18.90 1.36 -7.08
CA THR A 310 -20.12 2.10 -6.71
C THR A 310 -19.93 2.90 -5.43
N CYS A 311 -19.36 2.29 -4.38
CA CYS A 311 -19.10 3.00 -3.12
C CYS A 311 -18.16 4.20 -3.31
N VAL A 312 -17.10 4.04 -4.10
CA VAL A 312 -16.20 5.16 -4.44
C VAL A 312 -16.97 6.24 -5.21
N GLY A 313 -17.81 5.88 -6.18
CA GLY A 313 -18.62 6.83 -6.94
C GLY A 313 -19.65 7.59 -6.08
N LEU A 314 -20.21 6.94 -5.07
CA LEU A 314 -21.13 7.59 -4.13
C LEU A 314 -20.48 8.76 -3.37
N TYR A 315 -19.18 8.68 -3.03
CA TYR A 315 -18.49 9.81 -2.39
C TYR A 315 -18.43 11.07 -3.26
N TYR A 316 -18.42 10.91 -4.60
CA TYR A 316 -18.42 12.06 -5.50
C TYR A 316 -19.70 12.89 -5.41
N ILE A 317 -20.85 12.25 -5.24
CA ILE A 317 -22.17 12.91 -5.24
C ILE A 317 -22.59 13.45 -3.87
N ILE A 318 -21.87 13.13 -2.77
CA ILE A 318 -22.20 13.63 -1.44
C ILE A 318 -21.81 15.12 -1.36
N PRO A 319 -22.78 16.03 -1.10
CA PRO A 319 -22.48 17.43 -0.88
C PRO A 319 -21.93 17.67 0.53
N ALA A 320 -21.17 18.74 0.71
CA ALA A 320 -20.59 19.10 2.01
C ALA A 320 -21.63 19.30 3.13
N SER A 321 -22.87 19.67 2.76
CA SER A 321 -23.99 19.83 3.71
C SER A 321 -24.44 18.52 4.37
N HIS A 322 -24.14 17.35 3.77
CA HIS A 322 -24.57 16.05 4.26
C HIS A 322 -23.40 15.18 4.71
N ILE A 323 -22.49 15.74 5.49
CA ILE A 323 -21.25 15.10 5.97
C ILE A 323 -21.47 13.74 6.64
N ASN A 324 -22.62 13.51 7.28
CA ASN A 324 -22.92 12.24 7.95
C ASN A 324 -22.99 11.06 6.98
N LEU A 325 -23.31 11.30 5.70
CA LEU A 325 -23.41 10.25 4.69
C LEU A 325 -22.05 9.62 4.36
N ILE A 326 -20.94 10.38 4.55
CA ILE A 326 -19.60 9.81 4.30
C ILE A 326 -19.26 8.65 5.25
N TYR A 327 -19.90 8.59 6.43
CA TYR A 327 -19.67 7.50 7.39
C TYR A 327 -20.48 6.24 7.10
N VAL A 328 -21.48 6.32 6.23
CA VAL A 328 -22.32 5.16 5.85
C VAL A 328 -21.62 4.28 4.81
N ILE A 329 -20.79 4.86 3.96
CA ILE A 329 -20.14 4.17 2.83
C ILE A 329 -19.00 3.24 3.27
N PRO A 330 -18.13 3.57 4.25
CA PRO A 330 -16.93 2.78 4.58
C PRO A 330 -17.18 1.30 4.86
N PRO A 331 -18.23 0.84 5.56
CA PRO A 331 -18.46 -0.58 5.76
C PRO A 331 -18.58 -1.38 4.45
N PHE A 332 -19.30 -0.83 3.47
CA PHE A 332 -19.51 -1.47 2.16
C PHE A 332 -18.26 -1.39 1.28
N MET A 333 -17.60 -0.23 1.26
CA MET A 333 -16.34 -0.05 0.53
C MET A 333 -15.23 -0.94 1.08
N ALA A 334 -15.09 -1.02 2.41
CA ALA A 334 -14.13 -1.87 3.08
C ALA A 334 -14.39 -3.36 2.78
N LEU A 335 -15.66 -3.77 2.75
CA LEU A 335 -16.06 -5.12 2.36
C LEU A 335 -15.63 -5.41 0.91
N GLY A 336 -16.02 -4.56 -0.03
CA GLY A 336 -15.66 -4.73 -1.44
C GLY A 336 -14.16 -4.81 -1.64
N ASN A 337 -13.38 -3.89 -1.03
CA ASN A 337 -11.93 -3.86 -1.12
C ASN A 337 -11.27 -5.10 -0.48
N ALA A 338 -11.71 -5.52 0.70
CA ALA A 338 -11.19 -6.70 1.39
C ALA A 338 -11.41 -7.99 0.57
N LEU A 339 -12.61 -8.15 -0.01
CA LEU A 339 -12.94 -9.25 -0.92
C LEU A 339 -12.08 -9.21 -2.18
N SER A 340 -11.94 -8.04 -2.81
CA SER A 340 -11.15 -7.86 -4.03
C SER A 340 -9.68 -8.24 -3.81
N MET A 341 -9.05 -7.78 -2.74
CA MET A 341 -7.65 -8.08 -2.42
C MET A 341 -7.44 -9.58 -2.13
N ALA A 342 -8.27 -10.17 -1.28
CA ALA A 342 -8.11 -11.56 -0.85
C ALA A 342 -8.33 -12.53 -2.02
N PHE A 343 -9.43 -12.34 -2.76
CA PHE A 343 -9.81 -13.29 -3.82
C PHE A 343 -9.06 -13.07 -5.13
N SER A 344 -8.50 -11.86 -5.39
CA SER A 344 -7.55 -11.66 -6.49
C SER A 344 -6.29 -12.49 -6.29
N SER A 345 -5.70 -12.43 -5.09
CA SER A 345 -4.51 -13.22 -4.76
C SER A 345 -4.79 -14.73 -4.79
N ALA A 346 -5.95 -15.16 -4.28
CA ALA A 346 -6.37 -16.55 -4.31
C ALA A 346 -6.55 -17.05 -5.76
N LEU A 347 -7.21 -16.25 -6.61
CA LEU A 347 -7.44 -16.62 -8.00
C LEU A 347 -6.13 -16.70 -8.79
N ILE A 348 -5.22 -15.72 -8.63
CA ILE A 348 -3.88 -15.75 -9.25
C ILE A 348 -3.15 -17.05 -8.89
N THR A 349 -3.15 -17.45 -7.62
CA THR A 349 -2.47 -18.67 -7.19
C THR A 349 -3.13 -19.94 -7.70
N ARG A 350 -4.45 -19.95 -7.90
CA ARG A 350 -5.18 -21.11 -8.46
C ARG A 350 -4.95 -21.32 -9.94
N VAL A 351 -4.93 -20.24 -10.74
CA VAL A 351 -4.73 -20.33 -12.18
C VAL A 351 -3.27 -20.53 -12.57
N THR A 352 -2.35 -20.50 -11.59
CA THR A 352 -0.92 -20.60 -11.84
C THR A 352 -0.38 -21.95 -11.41
N PRO A 353 0.38 -22.68 -12.27
CA PRO A 353 1.05 -23.91 -11.92
C PRO A 353 1.94 -23.75 -10.68
N GLY A 354 2.04 -24.81 -9.85
CA GLY A 354 2.72 -24.78 -8.56
C GLY A 354 4.17 -24.29 -8.60
N ASN A 355 4.90 -24.64 -9.67
CA ASN A 355 6.31 -24.30 -9.88
C ASN A 355 6.58 -22.82 -10.16
N ILE A 356 5.58 -22.04 -10.63
CA ILE A 356 5.72 -20.61 -10.96
C ILE A 356 4.84 -19.70 -10.10
N ARG A 357 4.20 -20.20 -9.04
CA ARG A 357 3.33 -19.40 -8.16
C ARG A 357 4.05 -18.21 -7.52
N GLY A 358 5.30 -18.41 -7.09
CA GLY A 358 6.12 -17.33 -6.55
C GLY A 358 6.39 -16.23 -7.57
N GLU A 359 6.67 -16.60 -8.82
CA GLU A 359 6.86 -15.66 -9.93
C GLU A 359 5.56 -14.91 -10.24
N ALA A 360 4.42 -15.59 -10.27
CA ALA A 360 3.11 -14.98 -10.49
C ALA A 360 2.75 -13.94 -9.41
N MET A 361 3.07 -14.20 -8.16
CA MET A 361 2.90 -13.24 -7.07
C MET A 361 3.85 -12.04 -7.21
N GLY A 362 5.09 -12.24 -7.65
CA GLY A 362 6.02 -11.17 -7.98
C GLY A 362 5.54 -10.29 -9.13
N ILE A 363 4.98 -10.90 -10.18
CA ILE A 363 4.34 -10.21 -11.30
C ILE A 363 3.16 -9.35 -10.80
N SER A 364 2.29 -9.94 -9.96
CA SER A 364 1.16 -9.22 -9.36
C SER A 364 1.60 -8.02 -8.52
N SER A 365 2.64 -8.19 -7.71
CA SER A 365 3.20 -7.09 -6.89
C SER A 365 3.78 -5.97 -7.76
N SER A 366 4.53 -6.30 -8.81
CA SER A 366 5.06 -5.30 -9.77
C SER A 366 3.93 -4.55 -10.47
N SER A 367 2.88 -5.27 -10.90
CA SER A 367 1.68 -4.69 -11.51
C SER A 367 0.97 -3.74 -10.54
N SER A 368 0.82 -4.13 -9.27
CA SER A 368 0.19 -3.30 -8.23
C SER A 368 0.98 -2.03 -7.92
N ALA A 369 2.31 -2.10 -7.87
CA ALA A 369 3.15 -0.91 -7.67
C ALA A 369 3.02 0.08 -8.84
N LEU A 370 2.97 -0.41 -10.08
CA LEU A 370 2.75 0.43 -11.25
C LEU A 370 1.33 1.04 -11.27
N ALA A 371 0.32 0.25 -10.83
CA ALA A 371 -1.06 0.72 -10.66
C ALA A 371 -1.22 1.74 -9.52
N GLN A 372 -0.23 1.90 -8.66
CA GLN A 372 -0.16 2.97 -7.68
C GLN A 372 0.61 4.20 -8.22
N ALA A 373 1.69 3.98 -8.96
CA ALA A 373 2.53 5.07 -9.43
C ALA A 373 1.84 5.95 -10.50
N ILE A 374 1.42 5.35 -11.62
CA ILE A 374 0.84 6.10 -12.74
C ILE A 374 -0.45 6.83 -12.35
N PRO A 375 -1.43 6.17 -11.68
CA PRO A 375 -2.65 6.84 -11.28
C PRO A 375 -2.45 7.97 -10.28
N ALA A 376 -1.51 7.86 -9.33
CA ALA A 376 -1.23 8.94 -8.39
C ALA A 376 -0.78 10.22 -9.09
N MET A 377 0.10 10.10 -10.09
CA MET A 377 0.51 11.22 -10.93
C MET A 377 -0.67 11.84 -11.68
N LEU A 378 -1.43 11.00 -12.40
CA LEU A 378 -2.57 11.46 -13.20
C LEU A 378 -3.67 12.08 -12.32
N ALA A 379 -3.87 11.56 -11.11
CA ALA A 379 -4.85 12.09 -10.17
C ALA A 379 -4.55 13.54 -9.79
N GLY A 380 -3.26 13.95 -9.72
CA GLY A 380 -2.87 15.34 -9.50
C GLY A 380 -3.35 16.27 -10.61
N TYR A 381 -3.18 15.88 -11.87
CA TYR A 381 -3.68 16.66 -13.01
C TYR A 381 -5.20 16.72 -13.07
N VAL A 382 -5.87 15.60 -12.75
CA VAL A 382 -7.34 15.54 -12.71
C VAL A 382 -7.87 16.42 -11.57
N ALA A 383 -7.24 16.37 -10.40
CA ALA A 383 -7.61 17.20 -9.25
C ALA A 383 -7.39 18.70 -9.48
N ALA A 384 -6.43 19.09 -10.35
CA ALA A 384 -6.18 20.45 -10.72
C ALA A 384 -7.42 21.16 -11.31
N HIS A 385 -8.33 20.39 -11.94
CA HIS A 385 -9.61 20.93 -12.43
C HIS A 385 -10.67 20.98 -11.31
N HIS A 386 -10.75 19.94 -10.49
CA HIS A 386 -11.64 19.89 -9.32
C HIS A 386 -11.19 18.77 -8.39
N ALA A 387 -11.07 19.05 -7.08
CA ALA A 387 -10.53 18.11 -6.08
C ALA A 387 -11.26 16.76 -6.01
N LYS A 388 -12.56 16.71 -6.31
CA LYS A 388 -13.36 15.48 -6.35
C LYS A 388 -13.25 14.65 -7.63
N LEU A 389 -12.79 15.21 -8.74
CA LEU A 389 -12.74 14.50 -10.03
C LEU A 389 -11.94 13.19 -9.97
N PRO A 390 -10.80 13.08 -9.25
CA PRO A 390 -10.10 11.81 -9.11
C PRO A 390 -10.98 10.68 -8.52
N ILE A 391 -11.94 11.01 -7.66
CA ILE A 391 -12.88 10.04 -7.07
C ILE A 391 -13.79 9.46 -8.15
N LEU A 392 -14.36 10.32 -9.01
CA LEU A 392 -15.21 9.89 -10.12
C LEU A 392 -14.43 9.05 -11.12
N VAL A 393 -13.24 9.52 -11.54
CA VAL A 393 -12.36 8.79 -12.46
C VAL A 393 -11.98 7.43 -11.88
N GLY A 394 -11.61 7.39 -10.59
CA GLY A 394 -11.29 6.15 -9.87
C GLY A 394 -12.45 5.16 -9.86
N SER A 395 -13.68 5.65 -9.56
CA SER A 395 -14.89 4.84 -9.61
C SER A 395 -15.11 4.22 -10.99
N LEU A 396 -15.04 5.03 -12.05
CA LEU A 396 -15.23 4.55 -13.42
C LEU A 396 -14.18 3.51 -13.83
N ILE A 397 -12.91 3.71 -13.47
CA ILE A 397 -11.84 2.76 -13.75
C ILE A 397 -12.09 1.43 -13.02
N ILE A 398 -12.52 1.46 -11.72
CA ILE A 398 -12.84 0.23 -10.98
C ILE A 398 -14.01 -0.51 -11.64
N LEU A 399 -15.08 0.20 -12.01
CA LEU A 399 -16.24 -0.38 -12.66
C LEU A 399 -15.90 -0.97 -14.03
N CYS A 400 -15.07 -0.27 -14.83
CA CYS A 400 -14.53 -0.79 -16.09
C CYS A 400 -13.69 -2.06 -15.85
N GLY A 401 -12.85 -2.09 -14.81
CA GLY A 401 -12.10 -3.27 -14.42
C GLY A 401 -13.01 -4.45 -14.07
N GLY A 402 -14.10 -4.19 -13.35
CA GLY A 402 -15.13 -5.20 -13.02
C GLY A 402 -15.85 -5.72 -14.25
N LEU A 403 -16.24 -4.84 -15.17
CA LEU A 403 -16.86 -5.22 -16.45
C LEU A 403 -15.90 -6.03 -17.32
N LEU A 404 -14.65 -5.57 -17.44
CA LEU A 404 -13.61 -6.29 -18.17
C LEU A 404 -13.41 -7.71 -17.61
N PHE A 405 -13.31 -7.83 -16.27
CA PHE A 405 -13.22 -9.13 -15.61
C PHE A 405 -14.42 -10.02 -15.90
N TRP A 406 -15.62 -9.46 -15.91
CA TRP A 406 -16.84 -10.20 -16.20
C TRP A 406 -16.87 -10.73 -17.65
N LEU A 407 -16.36 -9.97 -18.61
CA LEU A 407 -16.32 -10.31 -20.04
C LEU A 407 -15.20 -11.31 -20.39
N ILE A 408 -13.98 -11.11 -19.83
CA ILE A 408 -12.79 -11.86 -20.24
C ILE A 408 -12.62 -13.16 -19.44
N PHE A 409 -12.97 -13.17 -18.16
CA PHE A 409 -12.74 -14.33 -17.32
C PHE A 409 -13.81 -15.40 -17.51
N LYS A 410 -13.43 -16.47 -18.23
CA LYS A 410 -14.27 -17.66 -18.47
C LYS A 410 -13.82 -18.80 -17.57
N PRO A 411 -14.60 -19.21 -16.54
CA PRO A 411 -14.20 -20.23 -15.58
C PRO A 411 -13.99 -21.62 -16.21
N GLU A 412 -14.61 -21.91 -17.36
CA GLU A 412 -14.48 -23.18 -18.07
C GLU A 412 -13.06 -23.44 -18.58
N GLN A 413 -12.31 -22.39 -18.93
CA GLN A 413 -10.93 -22.48 -19.41
C GLN A 413 -9.94 -22.96 -18.32
N PHE A 414 -10.37 -22.96 -17.06
CA PHE A 414 -9.52 -23.32 -15.92
C PHE A 414 -9.93 -24.62 -15.22
N LYS A 415 -11.03 -25.26 -15.67
CA LYS A 415 -11.45 -26.60 -15.17
C LYS A 415 -10.50 -27.70 -15.62
N GLU A 416 -9.83 -27.52 -16.74
CA GLU A 416 -8.89 -28.47 -17.32
C GLU A 416 -7.47 -28.38 -16.72
N MET A 417 -7.19 -27.38 -15.89
CA MET A 417 -5.87 -27.14 -15.27
C MET A 417 -5.74 -27.66 -13.84
N ASN A 418 -6.78 -28.22 -13.27
CA ASN A 418 -6.82 -28.92 -11.97
C ASN A 418 -7.18 -30.39 -12.20
#